data_732cfd335e99b880815748ef2c5f40f7
#
_entry.id   732cfd335e99b880815748ef2c5f40f7
#
_cell.length_a   1.000
_cell.length_b   1.000
_cell.length_c   1.000
_cell.angle_alpha   90.00
_cell.angle_beta   90.00
_cell.angle_gamma   90.00
#
_symmetry.space_group_name_H-M   'P 1'
#
loop_
_entity.id
_entity.type
_entity.pdbx_description
1 polymer ?
#
loop_
_entity_poly.entity_id
_entity_poly.type
_entity_poly.pdbx_seq_one_letter_code
_entity_poly.pdbx_strand_id
1 'polypeptide(L)'
;AAAGVLFGQLLGAAAGSPLCILTVLKTTLAYNNVDTLERGYGIPLRCLEHYAEEYYAQSDLTRWMPHADPNATDVRPANLARVARMHKAVTVLMLKLEAEVIARNPDFEMQGRDYLRQIDYDAGTVRCGGKVYPLLDCDFPTVDPTAPERLLPREEDIIARLVRDFKGSEKLQKHVEFLFSQGSVYSCVNGNLLYHGAVPMDEDGQFTAVRFWDAEYSGKRWFDCCDRCAR
;
A
#
# COMPACT_ATOMS: atom_id res chain seq x y z
N ALA A 1 -0.08 3.74 -14.60
CA ALA A 1 -0.19 4.37 -13.28
C ALA A 1 0.19 3.41 -12.13
N ALA A 2 -0.23 2.15 -12.15
CA ALA A 2 0.04 1.21 -11.05
C ALA A 2 1.54 0.91 -10.82
N ALA A 3 2.35 0.83 -11.86
CA ALA A 3 3.76 0.41 -11.74
C ALA A 3 4.65 1.38 -10.94
N GLY A 4 4.45 2.67 -11.03
CA GLY A 4 5.32 3.64 -10.33
C GLY A 4 4.95 3.85 -8.86
N VAL A 5 3.67 3.73 -8.52
CA VAL A 5 3.25 3.73 -7.11
C VAL A 5 3.83 2.51 -6.41
N LEU A 6 3.83 1.34 -7.07
CA LEU A 6 4.45 0.13 -6.56
C LEU A 6 5.98 0.26 -6.40
N PHE A 7 6.64 1.02 -7.27
CA PHE A 7 8.09 1.23 -7.20
C PHE A 7 8.49 1.97 -5.91
N GLY A 8 7.91 3.13 -5.64
CA GLY A 8 8.19 3.88 -4.41
C GLY A 8 7.83 3.09 -3.14
N GLN A 9 6.75 2.32 -3.19
CA GLN A 9 6.34 1.46 -2.08
C GLN A 9 7.30 0.28 -1.87
N LEU A 10 7.86 -0.29 -2.95
CA LEU A 10 8.85 -1.36 -2.84
C LEU A 10 10.15 -0.85 -2.19
N LEU A 11 10.60 0.34 -2.54
CA LEU A 11 11.75 1.00 -1.91
C LEU A 11 11.50 1.22 -0.42
N GLY A 12 10.37 1.79 -0.06
CA GLY A 12 9.97 2.00 1.33
C GLY A 12 9.81 0.69 2.11
N ALA A 13 9.28 -0.35 1.47
CA ALA A 13 9.15 -1.67 2.08
C ALA A 13 10.51 -2.31 2.37
N ALA A 14 11.46 -2.23 1.43
CA ALA A 14 12.83 -2.72 1.63
C ALA A 14 13.56 -1.93 2.72
N ALA A 15 13.30 -0.63 2.85
CA ALA A 15 13.80 0.20 3.95
C ALA A 15 13.14 -0.12 5.31
N GLY A 16 12.05 -0.89 5.31
CA GLY A 16 11.34 -1.31 6.52
C GLY A 16 10.19 -0.40 6.94
N SER A 17 9.65 0.41 6.02
CA SER A 17 8.42 1.18 6.28
C SER A 17 7.22 0.23 6.41
N PRO A 18 6.56 0.15 7.58
CA PRO A 18 5.42 -0.74 7.78
C PRO A 18 4.28 -0.49 6.79
N LEU A 19 3.92 0.77 6.55
CA LEU A 19 2.85 1.14 5.63
C LEU A 19 3.17 0.74 4.19
N CYS A 20 4.41 0.94 3.73
CA CYS A 20 4.85 0.50 2.41
C CYS A 20 4.81 -1.04 2.29
N ILE A 21 5.23 -1.77 3.32
CA ILE A 21 5.16 -3.23 3.37
C ILE A 21 3.71 -3.71 3.23
N LEU A 22 2.80 -3.15 4.01
CA LEU A 22 1.38 -3.54 3.95
C LEU A 22 0.76 -3.19 2.58
N THR A 23 1.17 -2.09 1.96
CA THR A 23 0.70 -1.72 0.62
C THR A 23 1.21 -2.69 -0.46
N VAL A 24 2.47 -3.10 -0.40
CA VAL A 24 3.04 -4.14 -1.27
C VAL A 24 2.29 -5.46 -1.07
N LEU A 25 2.09 -5.87 0.18
CA LEU A 25 1.35 -7.10 0.51
C LEU A 25 -0.09 -7.05 -0.01
N LYS A 26 -0.82 -5.97 0.25
CA LYS A 26 -2.19 -5.79 -0.24
C LYS A 26 -2.27 -5.98 -1.75
N THR A 27 -1.39 -5.34 -2.51
CA THR A 27 -1.36 -5.47 -3.97
C THR A 27 -1.01 -6.89 -4.40
N THR A 28 0.01 -7.50 -3.77
CA THR A 28 0.42 -8.87 -4.06
C THR A 28 -0.71 -9.87 -3.83
N LEU A 29 -1.45 -9.72 -2.73
CA LEU A 29 -2.59 -10.57 -2.38
C LEU A 29 -3.78 -10.34 -3.31
N ALA A 30 -4.08 -9.08 -3.66
CA ALA A 30 -5.16 -8.74 -4.58
C ALA A 30 -4.99 -9.39 -5.97
N TYR A 31 -3.75 -9.60 -6.42
CA TYR A 31 -3.44 -10.23 -7.71
C TYR A 31 -2.94 -11.68 -7.61
N ASN A 32 -3.09 -12.32 -6.46
CA ASN A 32 -2.67 -13.69 -6.20
C ASN A 32 -1.19 -13.97 -6.49
N ASN A 33 -0.31 -12.98 -6.29
CA ASN A 33 1.13 -13.06 -6.56
C ASN A 33 1.97 -13.43 -5.33
N VAL A 34 1.43 -14.25 -4.44
CA VAL A 34 2.07 -14.66 -3.17
C VAL A 34 3.44 -15.32 -3.41
N ASP A 35 3.53 -16.17 -4.43
CA ASP A 35 4.76 -16.88 -4.79
C ASP A 35 5.93 -15.93 -5.12
N THR A 36 5.65 -14.74 -5.61
CA THR A 36 6.67 -13.72 -5.86
C THR A 36 7.37 -13.30 -4.56
N LEU A 37 6.65 -13.17 -3.47
CA LEU A 37 7.23 -12.83 -2.18
C LEU A 37 7.86 -14.07 -1.53
N GLU A 38 7.13 -15.18 -1.41
CA GLU A 38 7.60 -16.35 -0.67
C GLU A 38 8.75 -17.06 -1.38
N ARG A 39 8.58 -17.44 -2.66
CA ARG A 39 9.62 -18.15 -3.43
C ARG A 39 10.58 -17.20 -4.13
N GLY A 40 10.06 -16.07 -4.61
CA GLY A 40 10.84 -15.09 -5.35
C GLY A 40 11.84 -14.34 -4.47
N TYR A 41 11.39 -13.82 -3.33
CA TYR A 41 12.18 -12.99 -2.41
C TYR A 41 12.50 -13.66 -1.08
N GLY A 42 11.98 -14.86 -0.80
CA GLY A 42 12.19 -15.57 0.46
C GLY A 42 11.53 -14.88 1.66
N ILE A 43 10.45 -14.12 1.43
CA ILE A 43 9.70 -13.41 2.48
C ILE A 43 8.53 -14.28 2.91
N PRO A 44 8.57 -14.91 4.11
CA PRO A 44 7.53 -15.84 4.54
C PRO A 44 6.28 -15.10 4.99
N LEU A 45 5.11 -15.50 4.50
CA LEU A 45 3.83 -14.91 4.89
C LEU A 45 3.07 -15.74 5.96
N ARG A 46 3.68 -16.79 6.49
CA ARG A 46 3.03 -17.71 7.42
C ARG A 46 2.52 -17.03 8.70
N CYS A 47 3.22 -16.02 9.21
CA CYS A 47 2.76 -15.29 10.39
C CYS A 47 1.48 -14.48 10.09
N LEU A 48 1.40 -13.88 8.91
CA LEU A 48 0.22 -13.17 8.43
C LEU A 48 -0.94 -14.14 8.18
N GLU A 49 -0.66 -15.32 7.60
CA GLU A 49 -1.66 -16.37 7.38
C GLU A 49 -2.31 -16.82 8.70
N HIS A 50 -1.50 -17.12 9.73
CA HIS A 50 -2.01 -17.51 11.04
C HIS A 50 -2.84 -16.40 11.69
N TYR A 51 -2.42 -15.15 11.60
CA TYR A 51 -3.19 -14.03 12.09
C TYR A 51 -4.53 -13.87 11.36
N ALA A 52 -4.50 -13.97 10.04
CA ALA A 52 -5.72 -13.87 9.25
C ALA A 52 -6.67 -15.02 9.55
N GLU A 53 -6.17 -16.23 9.79
CA GLU A 53 -6.97 -17.38 10.24
C GLU A 53 -7.56 -17.16 11.63
N GLU A 54 -6.78 -16.63 12.56
CA GLU A 54 -7.20 -16.39 13.94
C GLU A 54 -8.37 -15.38 14.03
N TYR A 55 -8.29 -14.27 13.30
CA TYR A 55 -9.26 -13.17 13.45
C TYR A 55 -10.32 -13.11 12.35
N TYR A 56 -10.04 -13.63 11.17
CA TYR A 56 -10.91 -13.48 9.99
C TYR A 56 -11.45 -14.82 9.45
N ALA A 57 -11.38 -15.91 10.25
CA ALA A 57 -11.84 -17.23 9.83
C ALA A 57 -13.31 -17.26 9.40
N GLN A 58 -14.17 -16.49 10.09
CA GLN A 58 -15.61 -16.43 9.88
C GLN A 58 -16.06 -15.25 9.00
N SER A 59 -15.13 -14.43 8.52
CA SER A 59 -15.45 -13.26 7.72
C SER A 59 -15.98 -13.62 6.34
N ASP A 60 -16.91 -12.81 5.81
CA ASP A 60 -17.26 -12.86 4.38
C ASP A 60 -16.06 -12.39 3.54
N LEU A 61 -15.62 -13.26 2.65
CA LEU A 61 -14.46 -13.02 1.79
C LEU A 61 -14.86 -12.68 0.35
N THR A 62 -16.14 -12.58 0.05
CA THR A 62 -16.65 -12.39 -1.32
C THR A 62 -16.01 -11.18 -2.01
N ARG A 63 -15.84 -10.08 -1.29
CA ARG A 63 -15.27 -8.82 -1.81
C ARG A 63 -13.72 -8.79 -1.80
N TRP A 64 -13.11 -9.76 -1.17
CA TRP A 64 -11.66 -9.84 -0.95
C TRP A 64 -10.98 -10.87 -1.84
N MET A 65 -11.77 -11.59 -2.64
CA MET A 65 -11.23 -12.61 -3.54
C MET A 65 -10.20 -11.99 -4.50
N PRO A 66 -9.04 -12.63 -4.64
CA PRO A 66 -7.99 -12.12 -5.51
C PRO A 66 -8.38 -12.19 -6.99
N HIS A 67 -7.84 -11.30 -7.79
CA HIS A 67 -7.88 -11.40 -9.24
C HIS A 67 -6.99 -12.57 -9.68
N ALA A 68 -7.59 -13.70 -9.98
CA ALA A 68 -6.89 -14.86 -10.51
C ALA A 68 -7.05 -14.94 -12.03
N ASP A 69 -5.99 -15.34 -12.73
CA ASP A 69 -6.11 -15.66 -14.15
C ASP A 69 -6.99 -16.93 -14.28
N PRO A 70 -8.12 -16.86 -15.03
CA PRO A 70 -8.99 -18.02 -15.21
C PRO A 70 -8.30 -19.21 -15.87
N ASN A 71 -7.18 -18.96 -16.57
CA ASN A 71 -6.40 -19.98 -17.25
C ASN A 71 -5.23 -20.54 -16.40
N ALA A 72 -5.03 -20.01 -15.18
CA ALA A 72 -3.98 -20.51 -14.30
C ALA A 72 -4.34 -21.92 -13.79
N THR A 73 -3.42 -22.86 -13.99
CA THR A 73 -3.64 -24.28 -13.69
C THR A 73 -3.64 -24.63 -12.20
N ASP A 74 -3.28 -23.71 -11.32
CA ASP A 74 -3.13 -23.96 -9.88
C ASP A 74 -4.06 -23.08 -8.99
N VAL A 75 -5.22 -22.70 -9.50
CA VAL A 75 -6.19 -21.89 -8.77
C VAL A 75 -7.14 -22.78 -7.97
N ARG A 76 -6.69 -23.28 -6.82
CA ARG A 76 -7.54 -24.05 -5.90
C ARG A 76 -8.40 -23.13 -5.06
N PRO A 77 -9.73 -23.40 -4.90
CA PRO A 77 -10.62 -22.56 -4.09
C PRO A 77 -10.11 -22.32 -2.66
N ALA A 78 -9.58 -23.36 -2.01
CA ALA A 78 -9.03 -23.23 -0.66
C ALA A 78 -7.82 -22.27 -0.58
N ASN A 79 -6.99 -22.24 -1.61
CA ASN A 79 -5.85 -21.30 -1.69
C ASN A 79 -6.34 -19.87 -1.92
N LEU A 80 -7.34 -19.66 -2.77
CA LEU A 80 -7.94 -18.35 -3.00
C LEU A 80 -8.60 -17.79 -1.73
N ALA A 81 -9.31 -18.62 -0.97
CA ALA A 81 -9.93 -18.22 0.31
C ALA A 81 -8.85 -17.82 1.34
N ARG A 82 -7.72 -18.56 1.40
CA ARG A 82 -6.57 -18.20 2.23
C ARG A 82 -6.01 -16.83 1.85
N VAL A 83 -5.80 -16.59 0.57
CA VAL A 83 -5.28 -15.31 0.05
C VAL A 83 -6.26 -14.18 0.31
N ALA A 84 -7.56 -14.39 0.07
CA ALA A 84 -8.62 -13.41 0.34
C ALA A 84 -8.66 -13.00 1.83
N ARG A 85 -8.50 -13.97 2.73
CA ARG A 85 -8.46 -13.71 4.18
C ARG A 85 -7.28 -12.84 4.57
N MET A 86 -6.09 -13.16 4.08
CA MET A 86 -4.89 -12.32 4.27
C MET A 86 -5.07 -10.93 3.63
N HIS A 87 -5.72 -10.84 2.48
CA HIS A 87 -5.99 -9.57 1.80
C HIS A 87 -6.86 -8.64 2.65
N LYS A 88 -7.95 -9.17 3.23
CA LYS A 88 -8.81 -8.44 4.17
C LYS A 88 -7.99 -7.97 5.38
N ALA A 89 -7.29 -8.89 6.03
CA ALA A 89 -6.48 -8.61 7.21
C ALA A 89 -5.43 -7.51 6.98
N VAL A 90 -4.64 -7.62 5.90
CA VAL A 90 -3.64 -6.61 5.53
C VAL A 90 -4.26 -5.26 5.22
N THR A 91 -5.43 -5.24 4.58
CA THR A 91 -6.10 -3.97 4.26
C THR A 91 -6.53 -3.25 5.54
N VAL A 92 -7.08 -3.97 6.52
CA VAL A 92 -7.44 -3.38 7.82
C VAL A 92 -6.19 -2.86 8.55
N LEU A 93 -5.11 -3.64 8.62
CA LEU A 93 -3.83 -3.19 9.20
C LEU A 93 -3.30 -1.92 8.51
N MET A 94 -3.36 -1.88 7.19
CA MET A 94 -2.93 -0.72 6.41
C MET A 94 -3.75 0.53 6.76
N LEU A 95 -5.07 0.40 6.83
CA LEU A 95 -5.96 1.51 7.19
C LEU A 95 -5.70 2.04 8.61
N LYS A 96 -5.39 1.16 9.57
CA LYS A 96 -4.99 1.57 10.94
C LYS A 96 -3.70 2.41 10.91
N LEU A 97 -2.67 1.95 10.19
CA LEU A 97 -1.41 2.70 10.08
C LEU A 97 -1.57 3.99 9.26
N GLU A 98 -2.42 4.00 8.23
CA GLU A 98 -2.73 5.25 7.50
C GLU A 98 -3.38 6.28 8.43
N ALA A 99 -4.36 5.88 9.24
CA ALA A 99 -5.02 6.76 10.21
C ALA A 99 -4.01 7.36 11.20
N GLU A 100 -3.05 6.55 11.69
CA GLU A 100 -1.98 7.02 12.57
C GLU A 100 -1.06 8.05 11.88
N VAL A 101 -0.65 7.78 10.62
CA VAL A 101 0.17 8.71 9.82
C VAL A 101 -0.55 10.02 9.56
N ILE A 102 -1.83 9.96 9.20
CA ILE A 102 -2.66 11.16 8.98
C ILE A 102 -2.77 11.99 10.25
N ALA A 103 -3.01 11.35 11.39
CA ALA A 103 -3.12 12.04 12.67
C ALA A 103 -1.82 12.75 13.10
N ARG A 104 -0.65 12.16 12.79
CA ARG A 104 0.66 12.75 13.07
C ARG A 104 1.06 13.89 12.12
N ASN A 105 0.43 13.98 10.96
CA ASN A 105 0.79 14.95 9.91
C ASN A 105 -0.43 15.75 9.46
N PRO A 106 -1.00 16.60 10.33
CA PRO A 106 -2.19 17.38 10.01
C PRO A 106 -2.00 18.32 8.80
N ASP A 107 -0.76 18.76 8.57
CA ASP A 107 -0.40 19.67 7.47
C ASP A 107 -0.51 18.99 6.08
N PHE A 108 -0.66 17.66 6.03
CA PHE A 108 -0.89 16.95 4.77
C PHE A 108 -2.32 17.09 4.25
N GLU A 109 -3.22 17.66 5.05
CA GLU A 109 -4.65 17.86 4.72
C GLU A 109 -5.35 16.57 4.24
N MET A 110 -4.94 15.42 4.79
CA MET A 110 -5.40 14.08 4.38
C MET A 110 -6.51 13.50 5.28
N GLN A 111 -7.12 14.30 6.17
CA GLN A 111 -8.15 13.84 7.11
C GLN A 111 -9.34 13.18 6.40
N GLY A 112 -9.67 13.64 5.18
CA GLY A 112 -10.68 13.02 4.33
C GLY A 112 -10.39 11.57 3.90
N ARG A 113 -9.16 11.06 4.12
CA ARG A 113 -8.72 9.70 3.83
C ARG A 113 -8.62 8.80 5.07
N ASP A 114 -8.86 9.33 6.25
CA ASP A 114 -9.00 8.53 7.47
C ASP A 114 -10.35 7.81 7.47
N TYR A 115 -10.45 6.77 6.64
CA TYR A 115 -11.71 6.07 6.39
C TYR A 115 -12.24 5.35 7.62
N LEU A 116 -11.39 4.79 8.48
CA LEU A 116 -11.85 4.06 9.66
C LEU A 116 -12.63 4.96 10.63
N ARG A 117 -12.25 6.23 10.77
CA ARG A 117 -12.98 7.23 11.58
C ARG A 117 -14.25 7.76 10.92
N GLN A 118 -14.38 7.55 9.61
CA GLN A 118 -15.54 8.02 8.83
C GLN A 118 -16.60 6.94 8.67
N ILE A 119 -16.36 5.74 9.20
CA ILE A 119 -17.33 4.65 9.20
C ILE A 119 -18.32 4.84 10.35
N ASP A 120 -19.60 4.77 10.01
CA ASP A 120 -20.69 4.50 10.94
C ASP A 120 -20.86 2.98 10.98
N TYR A 121 -20.33 2.36 12.03
CA TYR A 121 -20.33 0.90 12.18
C TYR A 121 -21.73 0.33 12.43
N ASP A 122 -22.63 1.11 13.04
CA ASP A 122 -24.00 0.69 13.31
C ASP A 122 -24.86 0.75 12.04
N ALA A 123 -24.70 1.82 11.25
CA ALA A 123 -25.44 2.00 10.00
C ALA A 123 -24.80 1.28 8.82
N GLY A 124 -23.55 0.80 8.94
CA GLY A 124 -22.81 0.18 7.85
C GLY A 124 -22.52 1.14 6.70
N THR A 125 -22.16 2.37 7.01
CA THR A 125 -21.90 3.41 5.99
C THR A 125 -20.57 4.10 6.22
N VAL A 126 -20.03 4.73 5.17
CA VAL A 126 -18.82 5.54 5.25
C VAL A 126 -19.04 6.91 4.61
N ARG A 127 -18.52 7.95 5.24
CA ARG A 127 -18.51 9.29 4.68
C ARG A 127 -17.26 9.50 3.83
N CYS A 128 -17.44 9.88 2.56
CA CYS A 128 -16.34 10.13 1.63
C CYS A 128 -16.67 11.35 0.75
N GLY A 129 -15.79 12.34 0.71
CA GLY A 129 -16.01 13.56 -0.09
C GLY A 129 -17.32 14.30 0.23
N GLY A 130 -17.74 14.32 1.48
CA GLY A 130 -18.99 14.96 1.93
C GLY A 130 -20.27 14.15 1.63
N LYS A 131 -20.16 12.98 1.01
CA LYS A 131 -21.28 12.07 0.72
C LYS A 131 -21.20 10.82 1.59
N VAL A 132 -22.35 10.20 1.85
CA VAL A 132 -22.45 8.94 2.59
C VAL A 132 -22.70 7.80 1.61
N TYR A 133 -21.95 6.72 1.75
CA TYR A 133 -22.04 5.54 0.93
C TYR A 133 -22.24 4.30 1.79
N PRO A 134 -23.05 3.33 1.36
CA PRO A 134 -23.15 2.05 2.06
C PRO A 134 -21.83 1.28 1.92
N LEU A 135 -21.34 0.69 3.00
CA LEU A 135 -20.25 -0.27 2.97
C LEU A 135 -20.76 -1.64 2.51
N LEU A 136 -20.00 -2.28 1.65
CA LEU A 136 -20.30 -3.63 1.16
C LEU A 136 -19.80 -4.71 2.13
N ASP A 137 -18.91 -4.35 3.04
CA ASP A 137 -18.40 -5.18 4.12
C ASP A 137 -18.07 -4.27 5.31
N CYS A 138 -18.67 -4.54 6.47
CA CYS A 138 -18.47 -3.82 7.73
C CYS A 138 -17.91 -4.74 8.82
N ASP A 139 -17.57 -5.99 8.48
CA ASP A 139 -17.01 -6.96 9.41
C ASP A 139 -15.49 -6.73 9.54
N PHE A 140 -15.09 -5.92 10.51
CA PHE A 140 -13.69 -5.63 10.85
C PHE A 140 -13.41 -6.08 12.30
N PRO A 141 -13.19 -7.38 12.55
CA PRO A 141 -13.16 -7.95 13.90
C PRO A 141 -12.05 -7.43 14.81
N THR A 142 -11.02 -6.80 14.24
CA THR A 142 -9.90 -6.25 15.00
C THR A 142 -9.97 -4.73 15.19
N VAL A 143 -11.03 -4.08 14.68
CA VAL A 143 -11.24 -2.64 14.79
C VAL A 143 -12.11 -2.33 16.00
N ASP A 144 -11.62 -1.46 16.89
CA ASP A 144 -12.41 -0.84 17.94
C ASP A 144 -13.02 0.46 17.41
N PRO A 145 -14.35 0.58 17.26
CA PRO A 145 -14.97 1.79 16.73
C PRO A 145 -14.65 3.07 17.52
N THR A 146 -14.26 2.94 18.78
CA THR A 146 -13.91 4.10 19.65
C THR A 146 -12.47 4.55 19.49
N ALA A 147 -11.60 3.67 18.98
CA ALA A 147 -10.18 3.92 18.70
C ALA A 147 -9.74 3.09 17.48
N PRO A 148 -10.28 3.39 16.28
CA PRO A 148 -10.18 2.51 15.12
C PRO A 148 -8.76 2.35 14.59
N GLU A 149 -7.86 3.30 14.87
CA GLU A 149 -6.44 3.24 14.51
C GLU A 149 -5.60 2.37 15.47
N ARG A 150 -6.14 2.02 16.65
CA ARG A 150 -5.37 1.29 17.66
C ARG A 150 -5.03 -0.12 17.19
N LEU A 151 -3.74 -0.44 17.19
CA LEU A 151 -3.26 -1.79 16.92
C LEU A 151 -3.47 -2.70 18.15
N LEU A 152 -3.80 -3.95 17.89
CA LEU A 152 -3.72 -5.01 18.89
C LEU A 152 -2.25 -5.42 19.09
N PRO A 153 -1.85 -5.93 20.27
CA PRO A 153 -0.48 -6.44 20.48
C PRO A 153 -0.06 -7.48 19.43
N ARG A 154 -1.01 -8.30 18.98
CA ARG A 154 -0.78 -9.30 17.93
C ARG A 154 -0.50 -8.66 16.58
N GLU A 155 -1.15 -7.53 16.27
CA GLU A 155 -0.92 -6.76 15.04
C GLU A 155 0.45 -6.09 15.05
N GLU A 156 0.88 -5.54 16.18
CA GLU A 156 2.23 -4.98 16.36
C GLU A 156 3.31 -6.06 16.14
N ASP A 157 3.13 -7.25 16.71
CA ASP A 157 4.06 -8.38 16.53
C ASP A 157 4.21 -8.79 15.07
N ILE A 158 3.09 -8.83 14.32
CA ILE A 158 3.10 -9.22 12.91
C ILE A 158 3.78 -8.16 12.07
N ILE A 159 3.47 -6.90 12.28
CA ILE A 159 4.12 -5.78 11.59
C ILE A 159 5.62 -5.83 11.84
N ALA A 160 6.05 -6.02 13.09
CA ALA A 160 7.47 -6.13 13.43
C ALA A 160 8.17 -7.33 12.76
N ARG A 161 7.47 -8.46 12.59
CA ARG A 161 7.99 -9.63 11.85
C ARG A 161 8.12 -9.33 10.37
N LEU A 162 7.08 -8.79 9.76
CA LEU A 162 7.10 -8.42 8.34
C LEU A 162 8.24 -7.43 8.05
N VAL A 163 8.45 -6.43 8.91
CA VAL A 163 9.57 -5.49 8.78
C VAL A 163 10.92 -6.23 8.78
N ARG A 164 11.13 -7.18 9.70
CA ARG A 164 12.36 -7.97 9.73
C ARG A 164 12.54 -8.81 8.48
N ASP A 165 11.48 -9.47 8.01
CA ASP A 165 11.52 -10.37 6.86
C ASP A 165 11.80 -9.61 5.56
N PHE A 166 11.18 -8.44 5.36
CA PHE A 166 11.45 -7.57 4.20
C PHE A 166 12.88 -7.01 4.22
N LYS A 167 13.35 -6.52 5.37
CA LYS A 167 14.74 -6.04 5.53
C LYS A 167 15.77 -7.15 5.39
N GLY A 168 15.43 -8.37 5.81
CA GLY A 168 16.30 -9.54 5.75
C GLY A 168 16.37 -10.21 4.37
N SER A 169 15.52 -9.84 3.42
CA SER A 169 15.54 -10.41 2.07
C SER A 169 16.70 -9.86 1.24
N GLU A 170 17.82 -10.59 1.19
CA GLU A 170 19.01 -10.20 0.41
C GLU A 170 18.69 -9.91 -1.06
N LYS A 171 17.83 -10.73 -1.66
CA LYS A 171 17.44 -10.55 -3.06
C LYS A 171 16.65 -9.26 -3.27
N LEU A 172 15.76 -8.91 -2.33
CA LEU A 172 15.02 -7.67 -2.37
C LEU A 172 15.99 -6.48 -2.24
N GLN A 173 16.91 -6.53 -1.28
CA GLN A 173 17.90 -5.47 -1.08
C GLN A 173 18.77 -5.26 -2.33
N LYS A 174 19.28 -6.33 -2.95
CA LYS A 174 20.05 -6.22 -4.20
C LYS A 174 19.26 -5.60 -5.35
N HIS A 175 17.99 -5.97 -5.51
CA HIS A 175 17.13 -5.37 -6.54
C HIS A 175 16.86 -3.89 -6.26
N VAL A 176 16.63 -3.52 -5.01
CA VAL A 176 16.41 -2.13 -4.60
C VAL A 176 17.68 -1.30 -4.79
N GLU A 177 18.85 -1.82 -4.43
CA GLU A 177 20.15 -1.18 -4.68
C GLU A 177 20.37 -0.93 -6.17
N PHE A 178 20.07 -1.92 -7.03
CA PHE A 178 20.12 -1.74 -8.48
C PHE A 178 19.18 -0.63 -8.94
N LEU A 179 17.94 -0.61 -8.45
CA LEU A 179 16.97 0.42 -8.78
C LEU A 179 17.42 1.81 -8.33
N PHE A 180 18.04 1.94 -7.17
CA PHE A 180 18.63 3.20 -6.70
C PHE A 180 19.81 3.66 -7.57
N SER A 181 20.68 2.74 -7.96
CA SER A 181 21.89 3.07 -8.74
C SER A 181 21.60 3.37 -10.21
N GLN A 182 20.62 2.68 -10.82
CA GLN A 182 20.31 2.76 -12.25
C GLN A 182 18.97 3.42 -12.58
N GLY A 183 18.06 3.49 -11.61
CA GLY A 183 16.74 4.08 -11.79
C GLY A 183 16.74 5.59 -11.73
N SER A 184 15.71 6.22 -12.28
CA SER A 184 15.43 7.65 -12.20
C SER A 184 13.92 7.89 -12.27
N VAL A 185 13.46 9.02 -11.73
CA VAL A 185 12.05 9.44 -11.85
C VAL A 185 11.70 9.78 -13.31
N TYR A 186 12.68 10.16 -14.11
CA TYR A 186 12.52 10.38 -15.55
C TYR A 186 13.79 10.00 -16.30
N SER A 187 13.66 9.77 -17.60
CA SER A 187 14.79 9.50 -18.50
C SER A 187 14.53 10.12 -19.88
N CYS A 188 15.59 10.61 -20.52
CA CYS A 188 15.54 11.07 -21.90
C CYS A 188 16.30 10.09 -22.79
N VAL A 189 15.60 9.42 -23.69
CA VAL A 189 16.20 8.43 -24.62
C VAL A 189 15.75 8.75 -26.04
N ASN A 190 16.72 8.91 -26.94
CA ASN A 190 16.47 9.21 -28.36
C ASN A 190 15.51 10.41 -28.58
N GLY A 191 15.64 11.47 -27.77
CA GLY A 191 14.77 12.64 -27.86
C GLY A 191 13.39 12.47 -27.22
N ASN A 192 13.07 11.30 -26.68
CA ASN A 192 11.81 11.06 -25.96
C ASN A 192 12.01 11.24 -24.46
N LEU A 193 11.12 12.00 -23.83
CA LEU A 193 11.04 12.12 -22.38
C LEU A 193 10.14 10.99 -21.84
N LEU A 194 10.74 10.08 -21.10
CA LEU A 194 10.06 8.99 -20.39
C LEU A 194 9.96 9.38 -18.92
N TYR A 195 8.78 9.38 -18.35
CA TYR A 195 8.57 9.69 -16.94
C TYR A 195 7.34 8.96 -16.40
N HIS A 196 7.30 8.83 -15.08
CA HIS A 196 6.17 8.24 -14.40
C HIS A 196 5.45 9.30 -13.56
N GLY A 197 4.12 9.31 -13.66
CA GLY A 197 3.27 10.27 -12.97
C GLY A 197 2.81 11.42 -13.89
N ALA A 198 2.73 12.63 -13.36
CA ALA A 198 2.29 13.81 -14.09
C ALA A 198 3.26 14.99 -13.86
N VAL A 199 3.41 15.81 -14.87
CA VAL A 199 4.02 17.13 -14.71
C VAL A 199 2.90 18.10 -14.31
N PRO A 200 3.05 18.85 -13.21
CA PRO A 200 2.10 19.89 -12.85
C PRO A 200 2.00 20.94 -13.96
N MET A 201 0.79 21.10 -14.52
CA MET A 201 0.48 22.05 -15.59
C MET A 201 -0.86 22.70 -15.30
N ASP A 202 -1.02 23.93 -15.78
CA ASP A 202 -2.30 24.62 -15.77
C ASP A 202 -3.17 24.22 -17.00
N GLU A 203 -4.36 24.82 -17.10
CA GLU A 203 -5.31 24.56 -18.18
C GLU A 203 -4.79 25.00 -19.55
N ASP A 204 -3.85 25.96 -19.59
CA ASP A 204 -3.21 26.47 -20.81
C ASP A 204 -1.95 25.64 -21.19
N GLY A 205 -1.63 24.59 -20.43
CA GLY A 205 -0.47 23.73 -20.68
C GLY A 205 0.86 24.34 -20.25
N GLN A 206 0.86 25.38 -19.40
CA GLN A 206 2.08 25.93 -18.83
C GLN A 206 2.47 25.18 -17.56
N PHE A 207 3.75 25.11 -17.27
CA PHE A 207 4.24 24.44 -16.08
C PHE A 207 3.85 25.20 -14.82
N THR A 208 3.05 24.59 -13.96
CA THR A 208 2.70 25.11 -12.64
C THR A 208 3.83 24.89 -11.66
N ALA A 209 4.14 25.92 -10.86
CA ALA A 209 5.10 25.80 -9.77
C ALA A 209 4.49 25.03 -8.60
N VAL A 210 5.23 24.08 -8.06
CA VAL A 210 4.89 23.34 -6.85
C VAL A 210 5.83 23.80 -5.73
N ARG A 211 5.27 24.27 -4.64
CA ARG A 211 6.04 24.59 -3.44
C ARG A 211 6.36 23.30 -2.70
N PHE A 212 7.64 23.06 -2.47
CA PHE A 212 8.12 21.91 -1.72
C PHE A 212 9.26 22.37 -0.80
N TRP A 213 9.10 22.14 0.51
CA TRP A 213 9.91 22.79 1.55
C TRP A 213 9.92 24.33 1.37
N ASP A 214 11.09 24.93 1.26
CA ASP A 214 11.27 26.38 1.19
C ASP A 214 11.45 26.91 -0.25
N ALA A 215 11.22 26.08 -1.27
CA ALA A 215 11.43 26.46 -2.66
C ALA A 215 10.27 26.04 -3.56
N GLU A 216 10.19 26.71 -4.73
CA GLU A 216 9.25 26.40 -5.80
C GLU A 216 9.97 25.70 -6.95
N TYR A 217 9.35 24.65 -7.44
CA TYR A 217 9.85 23.79 -8.49
C TYR A 217 8.80 23.66 -9.61
N SER A 218 9.25 23.76 -10.89
CA SER A 218 8.38 23.53 -12.05
C SER A 218 9.12 22.79 -13.15
N GLY A 219 8.39 22.13 -14.04
CA GLY A 219 8.95 21.39 -15.16
C GLY A 219 10.07 20.42 -14.75
N LYS A 220 11.25 20.51 -15.41
CA LYS A 220 12.41 19.64 -15.12
C LYS A 220 12.88 19.74 -13.66
N ARG A 221 12.89 20.95 -13.08
CA ARG A 221 13.33 21.14 -11.69
C ARG A 221 12.45 20.39 -10.68
N TRP A 222 11.16 20.21 -11.00
CA TRP A 222 10.26 19.39 -10.20
C TRP A 222 10.68 17.91 -10.25
N PHE A 223 10.97 17.36 -11.43
CA PHE A 223 11.49 15.99 -11.54
C PHE A 223 12.82 15.79 -10.83
N ASP A 224 13.74 16.73 -10.97
CA ASP A 224 15.04 16.68 -10.26
C ASP A 224 14.86 16.73 -8.74
N CYS A 225 13.85 17.47 -8.25
CA CYS A 225 13.48 17.49 -6.84
C CYS A 225 12.93 16.13 -6.39
N CYS A 226 11.98 15.57 -7.13
CA CYS A 226 11.40 14.25 -6.84
C CYS A 226 12.47 13.15 -6.84
N ASP A 227 13.40 13.15 -7.80
CA ASP A 227 14.49 12.17 -7.88
C ASP A 227 15.42 12.25 -6.65
N ARG A 228 15.75 13.46 -6.19
CA ARG A 228 16.54 13.65 -4.97
C ARG A 228 15.81 13.22 -3.71
N CYS A 229 14.49 13.40 -3.65
CA CYS A 229 13.70 12.99 -2.49
C CYS A 229 13.49 11.47 -2.42
N ALA A 230 13.52 10.80 -3.58
CA ALA A 230 13.38 9.34 -3.65
C ALA A 230 14.69 8.60 -3.29
N ARG A 231 15.84 9.26 -3.36
CA ARG A 231 17.18 8.73 -3.04
C ARG A 231 17.60 9.04 -1.61
#